data_7e665f2cf170eb7baa87a0c668cefac3
#
_entry.id   7e665f2cf170eb7baa87a0c668cefac3
#
_cell.length_a   1.000
_cell.length_b   1.000
_cell.length_c   1.000
_cell.angle_alpha   90.00
_cell.angle_beta   90.00
_cell.angle_gamma   90.00
#
_symmetry.space_group_name_H-M   'P 1'
#
loop_
_entity.id
_entity.type
_entity.pdbx_description
1 polymer ?
#
loop_
_entity_poly.entity_id
_entity_poly.type
_entity_poly.pdbx_seq_one_letter_code
_entity_poly.pdbx_strand_id
1 'polypeptide(L)'
;MGSEMCIRDRRRIEVRGAYGLVVTVHTQCKTEVITALADGGIEQQLRTLQGVRSVAVLDKLVTLEGELVFAKPPAAVLDITGNACVAEVKLLAGKAVVKGELRVQCAWRAEGDTALQSQAAALPFQQVIDLEGITEDCRCLCVAEPVGFTPVSYTHLTLPTT
;
A
#
# COMPACT_ATOMS: atom_id res chain seq x y z
N MET A 1 -20.38 -2.92 -3.90
CA MET A 1 -20.78 -4.11 -4.69
C MET A 1 -20.88 -5.27 -3.73
N GLY A 2 -22.06 -5.89 -3.62
CA GLY A 2 -22.27 -7.03 -2.74
C GLY A 2 -21.71 -8.30 -3.37
N SER A 3 -20.96 -9.07 -2.63
CA SER A 3 -20.64 -10.44 -2.98
C SER A 3 -21.79 -11.33 -2.52
N GLU A 4 -22.44 -12.01 -3.43
CA GLU A 4 -23.45 -13.02 -3.10
C GLU A 4 -22.73 -14.32 -2.77
N MET A 5 -22.94 -14.81 -1.55
CA MET A 5 -22.47 -16.10 -1.11
C MET A 5 -23.63 -17.09 -1.10
N CYS A 6 -23.64 -18.03 -2.02
CA CYS A 6 -24.63 -19.11 -2.08
C CYS A 6 -24.06 -20.37 -1.41
N ILE A 7 -24.66 -20.80 -0.32
CA ILE A 7 -24.39 -22.12 0.28
C ILE A 7 -25.31 -23.14 -0.39
N ARG A 8 -24.74 -23.94 -1.29
CA ARG A 8 -25.46 -24.95 -2.06
C ARG A 8 -25.45 -26.34 -1.42
N ASP A 9 -24.46 -26.58 -0.57
CA ASP A 9 -24.26 -27.80 0.22
C ASP A 9 -23.42 -27.46 1.43
N ARG A 10 -23.58 -28.17 2.56
CA ARG A 10 -22.80 -27.95 3.81
C ARG A 10 -21.27 -28.10 3.63
N ARG A 11 -20.82 -28.59 2.49
CA ARG A 11 -19.40 -28.83 2.17
C ARG A 11 -18.89 -27.97 1.01
N ARG A 12 -19.73 -27.11 0.41
CA ARG A 12 -19.34 -26.35 -0.77
C ARG A 12 -19.83 -24.92 -0.68
N ILE A 13 -18.92 -24.01 -0.77
CA ILE A 13 -19.17 -22.57 -0.84
C ILE A 13 -18.83 -22.12 -2.26
N GLU A 14 -19.79 -21.51 -2.95
CA GLU A 14 -19.55 -20.87 -4.23
C GLU A 14 -19.53 -19.36 -4.01
N VAL A 15 -18.42 -18.72 -4.36
CA VAL A 15 -18.24 -17.27 -4.25
C VAL A 15 -18.19 -16.70 -5.66
N ARG A 16 -19.06 -15.73 -5.94
CA ARG A 16 -19.06 -14.97 -7.20
C ARG A 16 -18.77 -13.51 -6.90
N GLY A 17 -17.84 -12.94 -7.64
CA GLY A 17 -17.47 -11.54 -7.52
C GLY A 17 -17.16 -10.93 -8.87
N ALA A 18 -17.25 -9.62 -8.96
CA ALA A 18 -16.80 -8.83 -10.09
C ALA A 18 -15.83 -7.75 -9.61
N TYR A 19 -14.78 -7.52 -10.36
CA TYR A 19 -13.84 -6.45 -10.10
C TYR A 19 -13.58 -5.65 -11.38
N GLY A 20 -13.27 -4.38 -11.20
CA GLY A 20 -12.84 -3.51 -12.29
C GLY A 20 -11.33 -3.29 -12.20
N LEU A 21 -10.67 -3.33 -13.35
CA LEU A 21 -9.25 -3.03 -13.46
C LEU A 21 -9.08 -1.73 -14.25
N VAL A 22 -8.29 -0.80 -13.71
CA VAL A 22 -7.87 0.41 -14.42
C VAL A 22 -6.36 0.34 -14.58
N VAL A 23 -5.90 0.37 -15.84
CA VAL A 23 -4.49 0.34 -16.16
C VAL A 23 -4.10 1.66 -16.81
N THR A 24 -3.09 2.33 -16.25
CA THR A 24 -2.53 3.55 -16.82
C THR A 24 -1.10 3.27 -17.26
N VAL A 25 -0.83 3.50 -18.55
CA VAL A 25 0.49 3.30 -19.14
C VAL A 25 1.07 4.66 -19.51
N HIS A 26 2.29 4.94 -19.04
CA HIS A 26 3.05 6.12 -19.39
C HIS A 26 4.20 5.74 -20.34
N THR A 27 4.24 6.37 -21.50
CA THR A 27 5.33 6.21 -22.46
C THR A 27 6.07 7.52 -22.64
N GLN A 28 7.39 7.45 -22.74
CA GLN A 28 8.19 8.62 -23.11
C GLN A 28 8.15 8.81 -24.62
N CYS A 29 7.78 10.02 -25.05
CA CYS A 29 7.85 10.42 -26.43
C CYS A 29 8.87 11.55 -26.57
N LYS A 30 9.79 11.43 -27.54
CA LYS A 30 10.69 12.51 -27.94
C LYS A 30 10.05 13.24 -29.10
N THR A 31 9.83 14.54 -28.95
CA THR A 31 9.26 15.40 -29.97
C THR A 31 10.20 16.58 -30.16
N GLU A 32 10.60 16.82 -31.39
CA GLU A 32 11.34 18.02 -31.75
C GLU A 32 10.33 19.13 -32.05
N VAL A 33 10.54 20.27 -31.44
CA VAL A 33 9.70 21.44 -31.62
C VAL A 33 10.57 22.64 -32.05
N ILE A 34 10.06 23.43 -32.95
CA ILE A 34 10.70 24.70 -33.36
C ILE A 34 10.40 25.70 -32.23
N THR A 35 11.45 26.21 -31.60
CA THR A 35 11.34 27.17 -30.49
C THR A 35 11.55 28.63 -30.93
N ALA A 36 12.23 28.83 -32.02
CA ALA A 36 12.46 30.17 -32.61
C ALA A 36 12.78 30.07 -34.09
N LEU A 37 12.48 31.12 -34.83
CA LEU A 37 12.88 31.34 -36.21
C LEU A 37 13.82 32.54 -36.25
N ALA A 38 14.91 32.43 -37.01
CA ALA A 38 15.93 33.47 -37.08
C ALA A 38 15.60 34.57 -38.11
N ASP A 39 14.59 34.36 -38.98
CA ASP A 39 14.22 35.31 -40.02
C ASP A 39 13.19 36.32 -39.51
N GLY A 40 13.53 37.61 -39.55
CA GLY A 40 12.71 38.73 -39.07
C GLY A 40 11.53 39.10 -39.99
N GLY A 41 11.37 38.45 -41.16
CA GLY A 41 10.28 38.67 -42.09
C GLY A 41 9.05 37.79 -41.93
N ILE A 42 9.06 36.87 -40.93
CA ILE A 42 8.01 35.89 -40.72
C ILE A 42 7.26 36.21 -39.42
N GLU A 43 5.93 36.28 -39.51
CA GLU A 43 5.08 36.39 -38.32
C GLU A 43 5.08 35.08 -37.55
N GLN A 44 5.39 35.14 -36.23
CA GLN A 44 5.50 33.98 -35.37
C GLN A 44 4.35 33.95 -34.38
N GLN A 45 3.65 32.82 -34.27
CA GLN A 45 2.71 32.55 -33.20
C GLN A 45 3.26 31.46 -32.33
N LEU A 46 3.70 31.81 -31.12
CA LEU A 46 4.19 30.85 -30.10
C LEU A 46 3.06 30.37 -29.22
N ARG A 47 3.03 29.05 -28.95
CA ARG A 47 2.12 28.43 -28.00
C ARG A 47 2.94 27.68 -26.96
N THR A 48 2.59 27.87 -25.69
CA THR A 48 3.18 27.12 -24.61
C THR A 48 2.45 25.79 -24.48
N LEU A 49 3.19 24.68 -24.56
CA LEU A 49 2.69 23.34 -24.30
C LEU A 49 3.16 22.89 -22.92
N GLN A 50 2.24 22.39 -22.14
CA GLN A 50 2.56 21.76 -20.86
C GLN A 50 2.57 20.24 -21.05
N GLY A 51 3.67 19.60 -20.68
CA GLY A 51 3.84 18.17 -20.72
C GLY A 51 4.12 17.62 -19.33
N VAL A 52 3.79 16.34 -19.12
CA VAL A 52 4.11 15.60 -17.90
C VAL A 52 5.15 14.55 -18.24
N ARG A 53 6.18 14.48 -17.43
CA ARG A 53 7.26 13.49 -17.55
C ARG A 53 7.35 12.68 -16.29
N SER A 54 7.47 11.35 -16.41
CA SER A 54 7.83 10.50 -15.29
C SER A 54 9.28 10.82 -14.86
N VAL A 55 9.46 11.13 -13.58
CA VAL A 55 10.77 11.46 -13.01
C VAL A 55 11.37 10.19 -12.36
N ALA A 56 10.59 9.50 -11.56
CA ALA A 56 11.02 8.28 -10.89
C ALA A 56 9.85 7.32 -10.69
N VAL A 57 10.16 6.03 -10.70
CA VAL A 57 9.26 4.92 -10.31
C VAL A 57 10.08 4.00 -9.42
N LEU A 58 9.54 3.65 -8.26
CA LEU A 58 10.22 2.80 -7.29
C LEU A 58 9.23 1.88 -6.59
N ASP A 59 9.60 0.62 -6.48
CA ASP A 59 8.97 -0.35 -5.58
C ASP A 59 9.86 -0.57 -4.37
N LYS A 60 9.30 -0.48 -3.16
CA LYS A 60 10.04 -0.66 -1.91
C LYS A 60 9.29 -1.59 -0.97
N LEU A 61 9.95 -2.66 -0.55
CA LEU A 61 9.46 -3.51 0.51
C LEU A 61 9.76 -2.86 1.87
N VAL A 62 8.76 -2.81 2.73
CA VAL A 62 8.83 -2.28 4.10
C VAL A 62 8.35 -3.35 5.06
N THR A 63 9.14 -3.63 6.09
CA THR A 63 8.73 -4.50 7.19
C THR A 63 8.19 -3.66 8.33
N LEU A 64 7.03 -4.04 8.83
CA LEU A 64 6.40 -3.45 10.00
C LEU A 64 6.24 -4.53 11.07
N GLU A 65 6.53 -4.16 12.30
CA GLU A 65 6.33 -5.02 13.46
C GLU A 65 5.26 -4.40 14.35
N GLY A 66 4.41 -5.24 14.93
CA GLY A 66 3.37 -4.80 15.83
C GLY A 66 2.84 -5.94 16.68
N GLU A 67 2.20 -5.60 17.77
CA GLU A 67 1.68 -6.56 18.74
C GLU A 67 0.15 -6.62 18.71
N LEU A 68 -0.37 -7.85 18.77
CA LEU A 68 -1.77 -8.14 19.02
C LEU A 68 -1.89 -8.72 20.44
N VAL A 69 -2.52 -7.97 21.33
CA VAL A 69 -2.74 -8.41 22.70
C VAL A 69 -4.10 -9.13 22.78
N PHE A 70 -4.09 -10.40 23.13
CA PHE A 70 -5.29 -11.23 23.25
C PHE A 70 -5.78 -11.27 24.70
N ALA A 71 -7.09 -11.20 24.90
CA ALA A 71 -7.70 -11.29 26.25
C ALA A 71 -7.55 -12.69 26.88
N LYS A 72 -7.39 -13.73 26.05
CA LYS A 72 -7.12 -15.11 26.46
C LYS A 72 -5.97 -15.64 25.60
N PRO A 73 -5.18 -16.62 26.09
CA PRO A 73 -4.13 -17.24 25.28
C PRO A 73 -4.71 -17.81 23.97
N PRO A 74 -4.11 -17.50 22.82
CA PRO A 74 -4.52 -18.09 21.56
C PRO A 74 -4.04 -19.53 21.46
N ALA A 75 -4.97 -20.48 21.28
CA ALA A 75 -4.64 -21.87 20.97
C ALA A 75 -4.24 -22.03 19.49
N ALA A 76 -4.82 -21.21 18.60
CA ALA A 76 -4.50 -21.20 17.19
C ALA A 76 -4.83 -19.84 16.57
N VAL A 77 -3.92 -19.33 15.79
CA VAL A 77 -4.16 -18.24 14.81
C VAL A 77 -4.55 -18.91 13.50
N LEU A 78 -5.73 -18.58 12.99
CA LEU A 78 -6.31 -19.24 11.83
C LEU A 78 -6.08 -18.45 10.55
N ASP A 79 -6.14 -17.11 10.66
CA ASP A 79 -5.95 -16.24 9.52
C ASP A 79 -5.52 -14.84 9.97
N ILE A 80 -4.67 -14.20 9.15
CA ILE A 80 -4.28 -12.81 9.32
C ILE A 80 -4.43 -12.13 7.97
N THR A 81 -5.29 -11.13 7.94
CA THR A 81 -5.50 -10.28 6.78
C THR A 81 -5.15 -8.84 7.10
N GLY A 82 -4.90 -8.06 6.10
CA GLY A 82 -4.63 -6.65 6.31
C GLY A 82 -4.85 -5.81 5.07
N ASN A 83 -4.97 -4.51 5.31
CA ASN A 83 -5.05 -3.50 4.26
C ASN A 83 -4.18 -2.30 4.64
N ALA A 84 -3.32 -1.88 3.72
CA ALA A 84 -2.48 -0.71 3.90
C ALA A 84 -3.14 0.52 3.26
N CYS A 85 -3.14 1.62 3.98
CA CYS A 85 -3.68 2.89 3.51
C CYS A 85 -2.60 3.97 3.63
N VAL A 86 -2.28 4.62 2.52
CA VAL A 86 -1.41 5.79 2.49
C VAL A 86 -2.27 7.00 2.85
N ALA A 87 -1.93 7.68 3.94
CA ALA A 87 -2.65 8.86 4.42
C ALA A 87 -2.04 10.16 3.88
N GLU A 88 -0.72 10.22 3.78
CA GLU A 88 0.01 11.42 3.37
C GLU A 88 1.25 11.05 2.56
N VAL A 89 1.48 11.77 1.47
CA VAL A 89 2.76 11.76 0.75
C VAL A 89 3.26 13.20 0.66
N LYS A 90 4.44 13.45 1.24
CA LYS A 90 5.11 14.74 1.17
C LYS A 90 6.37 14.60 0.33
N LEU A 91 6.47 15.37 -0.75
CA LEU A 91 7.65 15.44 -1.59
C LEU A 91 8.58 16.54 -1.10
N LEU A 92 9.86 16.23 -1.09
CA LEU A 92 10.97 17.13 -0.80
C LEU A 92 12.01 16.99 -1.91
N ALA A 93 12.97 17.89 -1.96
CA ALA A 93 14.06 17.75 -2.93
C ALA A 93 14.82 16.43 -2.72
N GLY A 94 14.73 15.53 -3.70
CA GLY A 94 15.39 14.22 -3.68
C GLY A 94 14.76 13.16 -2.76
N LYS A 95 13.63 13.42 -2.09
CA LYS A 95 13.02 12.50 -1.12
C LYS A 95 11.51 12.56 -1.12
N ALA A 96 10.88 11.44 -0.81
CA ALA A 96 9.47 11.36 -0.47
C ALA A 96 9.29 10.85 0.96
N VAL A 97 8.42 11.49 1.72
CA VAL A 97 7.98 11.02 3.03
C VAL A 97 6.57 10.48 2.88
N VAL A 98 6.40 9.18 3.09
CA VAL A 98 5.12 8.48 2.99
C VAL A 98 4.68 8.09 4.39
N LYS A 99 3.47 8.49 4.76
CA LYS A 99 2.82 8.11 6.02
C LYS A 99 1.54 7.36 5.74
N GLY A 100 1.25 6.40 6.56
CA GLY A 100 0.05 5.61 6.44
C GLY A 100 -0.19 4.70 7.62
N GLU A 101 -1.11 3.79 7.44
CA GLU A 101 -1.54 2.84 8.44
C GLU A 101 -1.77 1.48 7.79
N LEU A 102 -1.23 0.43 8.40
CA LEU A 102 -1.57 -0.95 8.09
C LEU A 102 -2.61 -1.44 9.09
N ARG A 103 -3.82 -1.69 8.62
CA ARG A 103 -4.89 -2.30 9.41
C ARG A 103 -4.81 -3.80 9.28
N VAL A 104 -4.63 -4.46 10.39
CA VAL A 104 -4.51 -5.92 10.47
C VAL A 104 -5.72 -6.48 11.19
N GLN A 105 -6.28 -7.56 10.67
CA GLN A 105 -7.34 -8.33 11.30
C GLN A 105 -6.87 -9.77 11.47
N CYS A 106 -6.94 -10.27 12.68
CA CYS A 106 -6.55 -11.63 13.05
C CYS A 106 -7.78 -12.43 13.45
N ALA A 107 -7.98 -13.57 12.81
CA ALA A 107 -8.96 -14.59 13.23
C ALA A 107 -8.26 -15.68 14.03
N TRP A 108 -8.72 -15.93 15.22
CA TRP A 108 -8.06 -16.81 16.18
C TRP A 108 -9.05 -17.58 17.05
N ARG A 109 -8.57 -18.61 17.73
CA ARG A 109 -9.34 -19.41 18.68
C ARG A 109 -8.62 -19.44 20.02
N ALA A 110 -9.35 -19.17 21.11
CA ALA A 110 -8.83 -19.24 22.47
C ALA A 110 -8.62 -20.68 22.91
N GLU A 111 -7.75 -20.89 23.89
CA GLU A 111 -7.56 -22.19 24.53
C GLU A 111 -8.83 -22.59 25.28
N GLY A 112 -9.27 -23.83 25.06
CA GLY A 112 -10.50 -24.38 25.66
C GLY A 112 -11.81 -23.82 25.07
N ASP A 113 -11.75 -22.98 24.06
CA ASP A 113 -12.91 -22.41 23.38
C ASP A 113 -13.07 -22.99 21.95
N THR A 114 -14.31 -23.20 21.52
CA THR A 114 -14.63 -23.64 20.18
C THR A 114 -15.03 -22.46 19.26
N ALA A 115 -15.31 -21.31 19.86
CA ALA A 115 -15.75 -20.13 19.14
C ALA A 115 -14.57 -19.43 18.44
N LEU A 116 -14.79 -19.04 17.20
CA LEU A 116 -13.88 -18.18 16.46
C LEU A 116 -13.98 -16.74 16.97
N GLN A 117 -12.85 -16.13 17.25
CA GLN A 117 -12.72 -14.75 17.68
C GLN A 117 -11.97 -13.94 16.62
N SER A 118 -12.20 -12.66 16.58
CA SER A 118 -11.51 -11.73 15.68
C SER A 118 -11.00 -10.54 16.47
N GLN A 119 -9.79 -10.11 16.14
CA GLN A 119 -9.17 -8.92 16.70
C GLN A 119 -8.50 -8.11 15.62
N ALA A 120 -8.62 -6.79 15.70
CA ALA A 120 -8.00 -5.88 14.77
C ALA A 120 -6.96 -5.00 15.48
N ALA A 121 -5.94 -4.60 14.74
CA ALA A 121 -4.97 -3.59 15.15
C ALA A 121 -4.63 -2.67 13.97
N ALA A 122 -4.21 -1.47 14.30
CA ALA A 122 -3.73 -0.48 13.35
C ALA A 122 -2.26 -0.19 13.64
N LEU A 123 -1.41 -0.37 12.64
CA LEU A 123 0.03 -0.15 12.72
C LEU A 123 0.37 1.07 11.87
N PRO A 124 0.64 2.23 12.48
CA PRO A 124 1.06 3.40 11.74
C PRO A 124 2.47 3.19 11.18
N PHE A 125 2.71 3.70 9.99
CA PHE A 125 4.02 3.71 9.40
C PHE A 125 4.40 5.07 8.84
N GLN A 126 5.70 5.35 8.86
CA GLN A 126 6.32 6.47 8.19
C GLN A 126 7.60 6.01 7.52
N GLN A 127 7.71 6.26 6.23
CA GLN A 127 8.88 5.89 5.43
C GLN A 127 9.45 7.11 4.73
N VAL A 128 10.76 7.22 4.76
CA VAL A 128 11.51 8.17 3.94
C VAL A 128 12.12 7.39 2.78
N ILE A 129 11.86 7.85 1.58
CA ILE A 129 12.27 7.20 0.34
C ILE A 129 13.11 8.20 -0.44
N ASP A 130 14.36 7.84 -0.72
CA ASP A 130 15.23 8.63 -1.57
C ASP A 130 14.82 8.42 -3.04
N LEU A 131 14.56 9.51 -3.74
CA LEU A 131 14.11 9.53 -5.14
C LEU A 131 14.85 10.63 -5.88
N GLU A 132 15.83 10.25 -6.64
CA GLU A 132 16.66 11.20 -7.38
C GLU A 132 15.83 11.99 -8.41
N GLY A 133 16.09 13.27 -8.49
CA GLY A 133 15.47 14.16 -9.47
C GLY A 133 14.06 14.66 -9.16
N ILE A 134 13.45 14.26 -8.05
CA ILE A 134 12.15 14.81 -7.62
C ILE A 134 12.31 16.16 -6.93
N THR A 135 11.27 16.98 -7.09
CA THR A 135 11.10 18.29 -6.43
C THR A 135 9.75 18.36 -5.74
N GLU A 136 9.51 19.39 -4.94
CA GLU A 136 8.24 19.60 -4.24
C GLU A 136 7.07 19.83 -5.20
N ASP A 137 7.33 20.31 -6.42
CA ASP A 137 6.31 20.56 -7.45
C ASP A 137 5.89 19.29 -8.21
N CYS A 138 6.56 18.16 -7.98
CA CYS A 138 6.21 16.90 -8.60
C CYS A 138 4.88 16.37 -8.07
N ARG A 139 4.18 15.59 -8.90
CA ARG A 139 3.01 14.82 -8.48
C ARG A 139 3.42 13.38 -8.20
N CYS A 140 2.97 12.83 -7.09
CA CYS A 140 3.24 11.45 -6.70
C CYS A 140 1.95 10.65 -6.62
N LEU A 141 1.99 9.44 -7.17
CA LEU A 141 1.03 8.39 -6.89
C LEU A 141 1.76 7.33 -6.06
N CYS A 142 1.26 7.08 -4.86
CA CYS A 142 1.81 6.07 -3.96
C CYS A 142 0.72 5.09 -3.56
N VAL A 143 1.00 3.81 -3.73
CA VAL A 143 0.12 2.72 -3.33
C VAL A 143 0.89 1.84 -2.36
N ALA A 144 0.24 1.38 -1.30
CA ALA A 144 0.80 0.43 -0.35
C ALA A 144 -0.09 -0.81 -0.31
N GLU A 145 0.54 -1.96 -0.43
CA GLU A 145 -0.14 -3.25 -0.40
C GLU A 145 0.58 -4.21 0.55
N PRO A 146 -0.14 -4.95 1.41
CA PRO A 146 0.47 -5.97 2.24
C PRO A 146 0.90 -7.16 1.37
N VAL A 147 2.16 -7.59 1.52
CA VAL A 147 2.71 -8.75 0.80
C VAL A 147 2.51 -10.03 1.58
N GLY A 148 2.54 -9.97 2.92
CA GLY A 148 2.35 -11.12 3.77
C GLY A 148 2.44 -10.80 5.26
N PHE A 149 2.00 -11.74 6.09
CA PHE A 149 2.03 -11.66 7.54
C PHE A 149 2.72 -12.88 8.11
N THR A 150 3.61 -12.67 9.07
CA THR A 150 4.29 -13.75 9.79
C THR A 150 4.00 -13.61 11.28
N PRO A 151 3.07 -14.39 11.86
CA PRO A 151 2.83 -14.37 13.29
C PRO A 151 3.98 -15.00 14.04
N VAL A 152 4.43 -14.34 15.10
CA VAL A 152 5.44 -14.84 16.02
C VAL A 152 4.82 -14.86 17.41
N SER A 153 4.85 -16.02 18.07
CA SER A 153 4.39 -16.14 19.45
C SER A 153 5.57 -15.97 20.40
N TYR A 154 5.48 -14.98 21.27
CA TYR A 154 6.43 -14.82 22.37
C TYR A 154 5.85 -15.47 23.62
N THR A 155 6.35 -16.64 23.99
CA THR A 155 6.15 -17.19 25.34
C THR A 155 7.13 -16.48 26.28
N HIS A 156 6.61 -15.70 27.23
CA HIS A 156 7.43 -15.18 28.32
C HIS A 156 7.92 -16.36 29.17
N LEU A 157 9.15 -16.78 28.97
CA LEU A 157 9.88 -17.58 29.93
C LEU A 157 10.23 -16.68 31.12
N THR A 158 9.43 -16.69 32.19
CA THR A 158 9.85 -16.15 33.47
C THR A 158 10.94 -17.10 34.00
N LEU A 159 12.20 -16.63 33.95
CA LEU A 159 13.28 -17.30 34.65
C LEU A 159 12.97 -17.27 36.15
N PRO A 160 13.04 -18.41 36.87
CA PRO A 160 12.88 -18.40 38.30
C PRO A 160 14.03 -17.57 38.89
N THR A 161 13.68 -16.53 39.63
CA THR A 161 14.62 -15.76 40.45
C THR A 161 15.06 -16.65 41.61
N THR A 162 16.30 -17.10 41.61
CA THR A 162 16.97 -17.74 42.75
C THR A 162 17.37 -16.71 43.78
#